data_30585a97249c16161a14371b7d2c3705
#
_entry.id   30585a97249c16161a14371b7d2c3705
#
_cell.length_a   1.000
_cell.length_b   1.000
_cell.length_c   1.000
_cell.angle_alpha   90.00
_cell.angle_beta   90.00
_cell.angle_gamma   90.00
#
_symmetry.space_group_name_H-M   'P 1'
#
loop_
_entity.id
_entity.type
_entity.pdbx_description
1 polymer ?
#
loop_
_entity_poly.entity_id
_entity_poly.type
_entity_poly.pdbx_seq_one_letter_code
_entity_poly.pdbx_strand_id
1 'polypeptide(L)'
;MTRSEDRVRGALYGVAVGDALGAPLEFMNATQIKQQYGAPVREMVGGGWLSLVPGETTDDTDMTLAVCESIMESPSAPIEPIGRRFIQWVDTQPKDVGMTCMRSIQTARANLAAGMDAEAAWDAAGKRTAEKNGDRSGGNGALMRTIGAALAYEDAEERAARATQIAEMTHYDDLSSDICRRYVAAVSHFVHGEQNAGVRILDAMATECGFDGKPAPHRMGEGQHGMRIPRFCGGGRI
;
A
#
# COMPACT_ATOMS: atom_id res chain seq x y z
N MET A 1 -15.12 -15.38 -20.13
CA MET A 1 -14.55 -14.82 -18.88
C MET A 1 -15.22 -15.52 -17.71
N THR A 2 -14.47 -16.12 -16.82
CA THR A 2 -15.01 -16.77 -15.63
C THR A 2 -15.38 -15.70 -14.59
N ARG A 3 -16.24 -16.07 -13.63
CA ARG A 3 -16.61 -15.16 -12.53
C ARG A 3 -15.42 -14.76 -11.66
N SER A 4 -14.38 -15.60 -11.59
CA SER A 4 -13.13 -15.32 -10.90
C SER A 4 -12.27 -14.27 -11.66
N GLU A 5 -12.11 -14.45 -12.98
CA GLU A 5 -11.38 -13.46 -13.81
C GLU A 5 -12.01 -12.07 -13.74
N ASP A 6 -13.35 -12.00 -13.74
CA ASP A 6 -14.06 -10.72 -13.62
C ASP A 6 -13.78 -10.03 -12.28
N ARG A 7 -13.73 -10.79 -11.18
CA ARG A 7 -13.40 -10.26 -9.86
C ARG A 7 -11.93 -9.81 -9.73
N VAL A 8 -11.00 -10.57 -10.31
CA VAL A 8 -9.58 -10.17 -10.37
C VAL A 8 -9.42 -8.86 -11.13
N ARG A 9 -10.08 -8.73 -12.29
CA ARG A 9 -10.10 -7.47 -13.04
C ARG A 9 -10.71 -6.33 -12.23
N GLY A 10 -11.86 -6.60 -11.57
CA GLY A 10 -12.51 -5.63 -10.70
C GLY A 10 -11.62 -5.15 -9.56
N ALA A 11 -10.81 -6.05 -8.98
CA ALA A 11 -9.86 -5.69 -7.93
C ALA A 11 -8.75 -4.74 -8.46
N LEU A 12 -8.16 -5.04 -9.61
CA LEU A 12 -7.12 -4.19 -10.21
C LEU A 12 -7.67 -2.84 -10.70
N TYR A 13 -8.84 -2.84 -11.36
CA TYR A 13 -9.50 -1.58 -11.71
C TYR A 13 -9.89 -0.77 -10.48
N GLY A 14 -10.28 -1.46 -9.40
CA GLY A 14 -10.59 -0.81 -8.12
C GLY A 14 -9.42 -0.03 -7.53
N VAL A 15 -8.20 -0.56 -7.67
CA VAL A 15 -6.97 0.18 -7.28
C VAL A 15 -6.82 1.43 -8.12
N ALA A 16 -6.81 1.31 -9.46
CA ALA A 16 -6.59 2.45 -10.34
C ALA A 16 -7.69 3.52 -10.23
N VAL A 17 -8.95 3.10 -10.08
CA VAL A 17 -10.08 4.04 -9.87
C VAL A 17 -9.98 4.71 -8.51
N GLY A 18 -9.64 3.96 -7.46
CA GLY A 18 -9.46 4.50 -6.11
C GLY A 18 -8.33 5.52 -6.04
N ASP A 19 -7.21 5.21 -6.66
CA ASP A 19 -6.06 6.09 -6.82
C ASP A 19 -6.44 7.39 -7.56
N ALA A 20 -6.98 7.30 -8.78
CA ALA A 20 -7.36 8.45 -9.59
C ALA A 20 -8.46 9.34 -8.95
N LEU A 21 -9.34 8.76 -8.10
CA LEU A 21 -10.31 9.51 -7.32
C LEU A 21 -9.70 10.15 -6.07
N GLY A 22 -8.78 9.45 -5.41
CA GLY A 22 -8.21 9.84 -4.12
C GLY A 22 -7.05 10.81 -4.22
N ALA A 23 -6.16 10.63 -5.19
CA ALA A 23 -4.93 11.40 -5.31
C ALA A 23 -5.13 12.93 -5.38
N PRO A 24 -6.16 13.48 -6.07
CA PRO A 24 -6.43 14.92 -6.03
C PRO A 24 -6.82 15.44 -4.65
N LEU A 25 -7.27 14.58 -3.73
CA LEU A 25 -7.74 14.92 -2.40
C LEU A 25 -6.68 14.69 -1.31
N GLU A 26 -5.54 14.16 -1.69
CA GLU A 26 -4.45 13.86 -0.78
C GLU A 26 -4.01 15.11 -0.02
N PHE A 27 -3.68 14.95 1.27
CA PHE A 27 -3.37 16.02 2.23
C PHE A 27 -4.51 17.01 2.52
N MET A 28 -5.72 16.82 1.98
CA MET A 28 -6.90 17.64 2.28
C MET A 28 -7.69 17.02 3.45
N ASN A 29 -8.15 17.86 4.36
CA ASN A 29 -9.14 17.43 5.36
C ASN A 29 -10.58 17.57 4.82
N ALA A 30 -11.54 16.94 5.51
CA ALA A 30 -12.95 16.92 5.08
C ALA A 30 -13.54 18.33 4.87
N THR A 31 -13.12 19.32 5.68
CA THR A 31 -13.59 20.70 5.54
C THR A 31 -13.09 21.33 4.24
N GLN A 32 -11.81 21.13 3.92
CA GLN A 32 -11.20 21.62 2.68
C GLN A 32 -11.85 20.97 1.46
N ILE A 33 -12.08 19.65 1.48
CA ILE A 33 -12.76 18.91 0.41
C ILE A 33 -14.16 19.48 0.22
N LYS A 34 -14.93 19.68 1.30
CA LYS A 34 -16.27 20.25 1.24
C LYS A 34 -16.28 21.70 0.71
N GLN A 35 -15.31 22.51 1.10
CA GLN A 35 -15.19 23.90 0.62
C GLN A 35 -14.85 23.95 -0.87
N GLN A 36 -13.96 23.07 -1.34
CA GLN A 36 -13.49 23.09 -2.71
C GLN A 36 -14.49 22.45 -3.69
N TYR A 37 -15.14 21.35 -3.29
CA TYR A 37 -15.97 20.53 -4.17
C TYR A 37 -17.46 20.54 -3.80
N GLY A 38 -17.85 21.10 -2.66
CA GLY A 38 -19.23 21.26 -2.22
C GLY A 38 -19.94 20.00 -1.72
N ALA A 39 -19.45 18.81 -2.11
CA ALA A 39 -20.04 17.51 -1.81
C ALA A 39 -18.93 16.42 -1.81
N PRO A 40 -19.23 15.18 -1.40
CA PRO A 40 -18.31 14.08 -1.60
C PRO A 40 -17.95 13.92 -3.08
N VAL A 41 -16.65 13.86 -3.37
CA VAL A 41 -16.15 13.71 -4.74
C VAL A 41 -16.43 12.28 -5.22
N ARG A 42 -17.11 12.15 -6.36
CA ARG A 42 -17.49 10.87 -6.99
C ARG A 42 -17.08 10.81 -8.46
N GLU A 43 -16.50 11.88 -8.97
CA GLU A 43 -16.01 12.04 -10.34
C GLU A 43 -14.50 12.21 -10.31
N MET A 44 -13.81 11.78 -11.35
CA MET A 44 -12.37 11.99 -11.49
C MET A 44 -12.10 13.46 -11.85
N VAL A 45 -11.85 14.28 -10.85
CA VAL A 45 -11.74 15.74 -11.01
C VAL A 45 -10.33 16.21 -11.37
N GLY A 46 -9.30 15.38 -11.12
CA GLY A 46 -7.92 15.80 -11.28
C GLY A 46 -7.51 16.94 -10.32
N GLY A 47 -6.36 17.56 -10.58
CA GLY A 47 -5.83 18.65 -9.73
C GLY A 47 -5.01 18.13 -8.56
N GLY A 48 -5.29 18.66 -7.36
CA GLY A 48 -4.50 18.34 -6.18
C GLY A 48 -3.09 18.94 -6.24
N TRP A 49 -2.26 18.58 -5.29
CA TRP A 49 -0.88 19.06 -5.17
C TRP A 49 0.04 18.59 -6.32
N LEU A 50 -0.30 17.48 -6.97
CA LEU A 50 0.41 16.94 -8.13
C LEU A 50 -0.05 17.52 -9.47
N SER A 51 -1.11 18.36 -9.49
CA SER A 51 -1.70 18.90 -10.70
C SER A 51 -2.08 17.82 -11.71
N LEU A 52 -2.77 16.79 -11.23
CA LEU A 52 -3.17 15.63 -12.02
C LEU A 52 -4.23 15.99 -13.06
N VAL A 53 -4.21 15.32 -14.20
CA VAL A 53 -5.35 15.38 -15.12
C VAL A 53 -6.45 14.40 -14.63
N PRO A 54 -7.73 14.63 -14.95
CA PRO A 54 -8.80 13.70 -14.55
C PRO A 54 -8.54 12.28 -15.02
N GLY A 55 -8.50 11.31 -14.07
CA GLY A 55 -8.22 9.91 -14.35
C GLY A 55 -6.74 9.53 -14.35
N GLU A 56 -5.83 10.46 -14.10
CA GLU A 56 -4.41 10.17 -13.91
C GLU A 56 -4.21 9.44 -12.58
N THR A 57 -3.42 8.37 -12.61
CA THR A 57 -3.03 7.56 -11.47
C THR A 57 -1.66 7.97 -10.95
N THR A 58 -1.25 7.46 -9.77
CA THR A 58 0.00 7.82 -9.09
C THR A 58 0.84 6.58 -8.78
N ASP A 59 1.74 6.70 -7.80
CA ASP A 59 2.58 5.61 -7.32
C ASP A 59 1.78 4.40 -6.78
N ASP A 60 0.57 4.61 -6.30
CA ASP A 60 -0.34 3.52 -5.87
C ASP A 60 -0.58 2.51 -7.00
N THR A 61 -0.95 2.99 -8.16
CA THR A 61 -1.20 2.13 -9.34
C THR A 61 0.09 1.63 -9.96
N ASP A 62 1.09 2.50 -10.14
CA ASP A 62 2.36 2.13 -10.77
C ASP A 62 3.08 1.02 -9.99
N MET A 63 3.20 1.16 -8.67
CA MET A 63 3.83 0.15 -7.83
C MET A 63 2.98 -1.13 -7.72
N THR A 64 1.65 -1.02 -7.77
CA THR A 64 0.76 -2.19 -7.84
C THR A 64 1.01 -3.00 -9.10
N LEU A 65 1.07 -2.35 -10.26
CA LEU A 65 1.35 -3.02 -11.54
C LEU A 65 2.75 -3.66 -11.54
N ALA A 66 3.76 -2.93 -11.02
CA ALA A 66 5.11 -3.47 -10.88
C ALA A 66 5.15 -4.75 -10.04
N VAL A 67 4.40 -4.80 -8.94
CA VAL A 67 4.28 -6.01 -8.10
C VAL A 67 3.57 -7.14 -8.84
N CYS A 68 2.41 -6.87 -9.46
CA CYS A 68 1.63 -7.89 -10.16
C CYS A 68 2.43 -8.52 -11.31
N GLU A 69 3.07 -7.70 -12.15
CA GLU A 69 3.90 -8.19 -13.26
C GLU A 69 5.10 -9.00 -12.77
N SER A 70 5.70 -8.61 -11.66
CA SER A 70 6.84 -9.33 -11.08
C SER A 70 6.45 -10.68 -10.50
N ILE A 71 5.29 -10.78 -9.86
CA ILE A 71 4.75 -12.05 -9.39
C ILE A 71 4.45 -12.97 -10.58
N MET A 72 3.90 -12.43 -11.67
CA MET A 72 3.66 -13.21 -12.91
C MET A 72 4.97 -13.69 -13.54
N GLU A 73 6.03 -12.89 -13.48
CA GLU A 73 7.36 -13.25 -13.99
C GLU A 73 8.03 -14.33 -13.15
N SER A 74 7.98 -14.22 -11.82
CA SER A 74 8.64 -15.15 -10.89
C SER A 74 7.79 -15.36 -9.63
N PRO A 75 6.77 -16.22 -9.65
CA PRO A 75 5.87 -16.41 -8.52
C PRO A 75 6.56 -16.90 -7.24
N SER A 76 7.57 -17.76 -7.36
CA SER A 76 8.29 -18.32 -6.22
C SER A 76 9.36 -17.40 -5.63
N ALA A 77 9.85 -16.41 -6.39
CA ALA A 77 10.90 -15.47 -5.97
C ALA A 77 10.64 -14.05 -6.53
N PRO A 78 9.54 -13.38 -6.11
CA PRO A 78 9.11 -12.13 -6.73
C PRO A 78 9.94 -10.90 -6.34
N ILE A 79 10.74 -10.96 -5.27
CA ILE A 79 11.42 -9.78 -4.70
C ILE A 79 12.44 -9.17 -5.66
N GLU A 80 13.22 -9.99 -6.36
CA GLU A 80 14.17 -9.47 -7.36
C GLU A 80 13.46 -8.72 -8.49
N PRO A 81 12.48 -9.31 -9.21
CA PRO A 81 11.81 -8.59 -10.29
C PRO A 81 10.99 -7.38 -9.78
N ILE A 82 10.39 -7.43 -8.57
CA ILE A 82 9.74 -6.25 -7.96
C ILE A 82 10.77 -5.14 -7.76
N GLY A 83 11.88 -5.47 -7.14
CA GLY A 83 12.93 -4.50 -6.84
C GLY A 83 13.51 -3.85 -8.09
N ARG A 84 13.74 -4.62 -9.13
CA ARG A 84 14.18 -4.15 -10.44
C ARG A 84 13.19 -3.16 -11.04
N ARG A 85 11.88 -3.48 -11.03
CA ARG A 85 10.82 -2.60 -11.51
C ARG A 85 10.69 -1.32 -10.69
N PHE A 86 10.81 -1.39 -9.38
CA PHE A 86 10.79 -0.20 -8.52
C PHE A 86 11.95 0.74 -8.82
N ILE A 87 13.15 0.20 -9.06
CA ILE A 87 14.32 0.99 -9.46
C ILE A 87 14.08 1.65 -10.83
N GLN A 88 13.60 0.89 -11.81
CA GLN A 88 13.29 1.41 -13.14
C GLN A 88 12.21 2.50 -13.09
N TRP A 89 11.16 2.28 -12.29
CA TRP A 89 10.09 3.26 -12.11
C TRP A 89 10.60 4.57 -11.53
N VAL A 90 11.42 4.54 -10.48
CA VAL A 90 12.03 5.77 -9.92
C VAL A 90 12.91 6.49 -10.95
N ASP A 91 13.57 5.76 -11.85
CA ASP A 91 14.39 6.36 -12.91
C ASP A 91 13.56 7.12 -13.96
N THR A 92 12.26 6.86 -14.06
CA THR A 92 11.33 7.66 -14.89
C THR A 92 11.01 9.03 -14.30
N GLN A 93 11.43 9.31 -13.05
CA GLN A 93 11.12 10.53 -12.31
C GLN A 93 9.60 10.76 -12.16
N PRO A 94 8.87 9.80 -11.56
CA PRO A 94 7.43 9.92 -11.39
C PRO A 94 7.06 11.16 -10.57
N LYS A 95 5.86 11.69 -10.79
CA LYS A 95 5.35 12.91 -10.11
C LYS A 95 5.30 12.75 -8.59
N ASP A 96 5.02 11.53 -8.11
CA ASP A 96 4.95 11.21 -6.69
C ASP A 96 5.81 10.00 -6.35
N VAL A 97 6.55 10.12 -5.28
CA VAL A 97 7.27 9.01 -4.66
C VAL A 97 7.32 9.24 -3.15
N GLY A 98 6.66 8.41 -2.39
CA GLY A 98 6.72 8.47 -0.94
C GLY A 98 8.16 8.43 -0.42
N MET A 99 8.52 9.32 0.52
CA MET A 99 9.91 9.45 1.02
C MET A 99 10.48 8.15 1.58
N THR A 100 9.64 7.33 2.22
CA THR A 100 10.05 6.02 2.76
C THR A 100 10.38 5.06 1.61
N CYS A 101 9.54 5.01 0.57
CA CYS A 101 9.79 4.22 -0.64
C CYS A 101 11.09 4.66 -1.32
N MET A 102 11.25 5.96 -1.60
CA MET A 102 12.45 6.51 -2.25
C MET A 102 13.72 6.14 -1.49
N ARG A 103 13.73 6.33 -0.16
CA ARG A 103 14.90 6.04 0.67
C ARG A 103 15.28 4.56 0.63
N SER A 104 14.29 3.66 0.72
CA SER A 104 14.54 2.23 0.66
C SER A 104 15.02 1.79 -0.72
N ILE A 105 14.40 2.27 -1.80
CA ILE A 105 14.80 1.97 -3.18
C ILE A 105 16.26 2.41 -3.43
N GLN A 106 16.64 3.61 -3.00
CA GLN A 106 18.01 4.09 -3.14
C GLN A 106 19.01 3.25 -2.32
N THR A 107 18.62 2.82 -1.11
CA THR A 107 19.45 1.96 -0.27
C THR A 107 19.63 0.58 -0.90
N ALA A 108 18.55 -0.03 -1.39
CA ALA A 108 18.60 -1.32 -2.09
C ALA A 108 19.45 -1.24 -3.35
N ARG A 109 19.31 -0.17 -4.15
CA ARG A 109 20.16 0.06 -5.34
C ARG A 109 21.64 0.08 -4.97
N ALA A 110 22.02 0.76 -3.88
CA ALA A 110 23.41 0.80 -3.42
C ALA A 110 23.91 -0.57 -2.95
N ASN A 111 23.07 -1.33 -2.24
CA ASN A 111 23.40 -2.68 -1.78
C ASN A 111 23.61 -3.65 -2.96
N LEU A 112 22.74 -3.58 -3.98
CA LEU A 112 22.86 -4.37 -5.21
C LEU A 112 24.14 -4.02 -5.97
N ALA A 113 24.45 -2.73 -6.10
CA ALA A 113 25.68 -2.27 -6.73
C ALA A 113 26.97 -2.73 -6.00
N ALA A 114 26.86 -2.96 -4.68
CA ALA A 114 27.92 -3.55 -3.87
C ALA A 114 28.01 -5.09 -3.98
N GLY A 115 27.16 -5.72 -4.81
CA GLY A 115 27.17 -7.16 -5.05
C GLY A 115 26.36 -7.99 -4.05
N MET A 116 25.47 -7.36 -3.27
CA MET A 116 24.58 -8.08 -2.37
C MET A 116 23.49 -8.80 -3.19
N ASP A 117 23.10 -10.00 -2.75
CA ASP A 117 21.95 -10.73 -3.27
C ASP A 117 20.66 -9.86 -3.18
N ALA A 118 19.75 -10.03 -4.13
CA ALA A 118 18.59 -9.19 -4.25
C ALA A 118 17.66 -9.25 -3.02
N GLU A 119 17.34 -10.44 -2.50
CA GLU A 119 16.50 -10.56 -1.30
C GLU A 119 17.15 -9.90 -0.09
N ALA A 120 18.43 -10.19 0.13
CA ALA A 120 19.21 -9.59 1.22
C ALA A 120 19.35 -8.07 1.07
N ALA A 121 19.52 -7.57 -0.16
CA ALA A 121 19.65 -6.15 -0.45
C ALA A 121 18.37 -5.37 -0.08
N TRP A 122 17.19 -5.92 -0.41
CA TRP A 122 15.92 -5.30 -0.10
C TRP A 122 15.54 -5.43 1.37
N ASP A 123 15.78 -6.57 2.01
CA ASP A 123 15.59 -6.75 3.46
C ASP A 123 16.43 -5.75 4.26
N ALA A 124 17.71 -5.65 3.94
CA ALA A 124 18.61 -4.68 4.57
C ALA A 124 18.18 -3.22 4.31
N ALA A 125 17.64 -2.93 3.12
CA ALA A 125 17.16 -1.59 2.79
C ALA A 125 15.92 -1.20 3.59
N GLY A 126 14.94 -2.10 3.71
CA GLY A 126 13.75 -1.91 4.53
C GLY A 126 14.11 -1.66 6.01
N LYS A 127 14.93 -2.53 6.59
CA LYS A 127 15.44 -2.41 7.97
C LYS A 127 16.14 -1.08 8.20
N ARG A 128 17.09 -0.73 7.35
CA ARG A 128 17.84 0.53 7.47
C ARG A 128 16.95 1.77 7.33
N THR A 129 15.92 1.68 6.49
CA THR A 129 14.95 2.77 6.33
C THR A 129 14.10 2.92 7.58
N ALA A 130 13.65 1.81 8.18
CA ALA A 130 12.93 1.81 9.45
C ALA A 130 13.76 2.41 10.59
N GLU A 131 15.02 2.01 10.74
CA GLU A 131 15.93 2.59 11.72
C GLU A 131 16.06 4.11 11.61
N LYS A 132 16.17 4.63 10.37
CA LYS A 132 16.28 6.07 10.13
C LYS A 132 14.96 6.82 10.36
N ASN A 133 13.84 6.20 10.08
CA ASN A 133 12.51 6.81 10.24
C ASN A 133 12.02 6.71 11.68
N GLY A 134 12.52 5.76 12.47
CA GLY A 134 12.05 5.43 13.82
C GLY A 134 10.54 5.16 13.77
N ASP A 135 9.83 5.74 14.73
CA ASP A 135 8.36 5.58 14.83
C ASP A 135 7.54 6.06 13.63
N ARG A 136 8.19 6.57 12.59
CA ARG A 136 7.56 7.05 11.34
C ARG A 136 7.76 6.09 10.17
N SER A 137 8.04 4.82 10.44
CA SER A 137 8.23 3.79 9.41
C SER A 137 6.91 3.30 8.79
N GLY A 138 5.78 3.48 9.49
CA GLY A 138 4.45 3.17 8.97
C GLY A 138 3.96 4.24 7.98
N GLY A 139 3.55 3.81 6.81
CA GLY A 139 2.95 4.62 5.75
C GLY A 139 2.07 3.75 4.85
N ASN A 140 1.22 4.34 3.99
CA ASN A 140 0.37 3.58 3.08
C ASN A 140 1.15 2.92 1.93
N GLY A 141 2.37 3.38 1.64
CA GLY A 141 3.18 2.91 0.53
C GLY A 141 3.49 1.40 0.51
N ALA A 142 3.28 0.68 1.62
CA ALA A 142 3.28 -0.78 1.63
C ALA A 142 1.91 -1.34 1.19
N LEU A 143 0.83 -0.86 1.83
CA LEU A 143 -0.51 -1.39 1.65
C LEU A 143 -1.00 -1.25 0.21
N MET A 144 -0.81 -0.09 -0.38
CA MET A 144 -1.30 0.28 -1.71
C MET A 144 -0.94 -0.73 -2.80
N ARG A 145 0.22 -1.41 -2.70
CA ARG A 145 0.76 -2.29 -3.74
C ARG A 145 0.70 -3.79 -3.45
N THR A 146 0.24 -4.21 -2.25
CA THR A 146 0.27 -5.64 -1.87
C THR A 146 -0.86 -6.48 -2.45
N ILE A 147 -1.87 -5.87 -3.12
CA ILE A 147 -3.01 -6.58 -3.70
C ILE A 147 -2.58 -7.72 -4.62
N GLY A 148 -1.45 -7.60 -5.31
CA GLY A 148 -0.90 -8.63 -6.18
C GLY A 148 -0.73 -9.98 -5.47
N ALA A 149 -0.35 -9.97 -4.19
CA ALA A 149 -0.25 -11.19 -3.39
C ALA A 149 -1.61 -11.86 -3.16
N ALA A 150 -2.69 -11.07 -2.99
CA ALA A 150 -4.04 -11.61 -2.85
C ALA A 150 -4.57 -12.29 -4.12
N LEU A 151 -4.12 -11.80 -5.27
CA LEU A 151 -4.61 -12.24 -6.58
C LEU A 151 -3.84 -13.46 -7.12
N ALA A 152 -2.59 -13.67 -6.66
CA ALA A 152 -1.68 -14.66 -7.21
C ALA A 152 -1.54 -15.91 -6.33
N TYR A 153 -1.64 -15.79 -5.01
CA TYR A 153 -1.36 -16.90 -4.09
C TYR A 153 -2.65 -17.41 -3.45
N GLU A 154 -3.02 -18.66 -3.72
CA GLU A 154 -4.22 -19.29 -3.15
C GLU A 154 -4.00 -19.73 -1.71
N ASP A 155 -2.82 -20.25 -1.39
CA ASP A 155 -2.47 -20.63 -0.03
C ASP A 155 -2.40 -19.42 0.90
N ALA A 156 -3.06 -19.51 2.05
CA ALA A 156 -3.20 -18.38 2.97
C ALA A 156 -1.89 -18.01 3.66
N GLU A 157 -1.05 -19.00 3.98
CA GLU A 157 0.23 -18.77 4.65
C GLU A 157 1.23 -18.15 3.66
N GLU A 158 1.31 -18.71 2.44
CA GLU A 158 2.16 -18.16 1.38
C GLU A 158 1.73 -16.72 1.04
N ARG A 159 0.44 -16.48 0.84
CA ARG A 159 -0.10 -15.15 0.57
C ARG A 159 0.28 -14.13 1.64
N ALA A 160 0.14 -14.51 2.92
CA ALA A 160 0.50 -13.67 4.04
C ALA A 160 2.01 -13.40 4.08
N ALA A 161 2.84 -14.42 3.87
CA ALA A 161 4.29 -14.30 3.82
C ALA A 161 4.74 -13.37 2.68
N ARG A 162 4.17 -13.53 1.47
CA ARG A 162 4.49 -12.68 0.32
C ARG A 162 4.05 -11.24 0.54
N ALA A 163 2.86 -11.00 1.12
CA ALA A 163 2.41 -9.65 1.48
C ALA A 163 3.39 -8.98 2.45
N THR A 164 3.86 -9.71 3.45
CA THR A 164 4.88 -9.23 4.40
C THR A 164 6.19 -8.88 3.68
N GLN A 165 6.74 -9.78 2.88
CA GLN A 165 7.98 -9.54 2.14
C GLN A 165 7.88 -8.30 1.24
N ILE A 166 6.78 -8.15 0.49
CA ILE A 166 6.53 -7.00 -0.38
C ILE A 166 6.42 -5.70 0.43
N ALA A 167 5.75 -5.73 1.59
CA ALA A 167 5.63 -4.56 2.46
C ALA A 167 7.00 -4.14 3.01
N GLU A 168 7.75 -5.09 3.52
CA GLU A 168 9.03 -4.89 4.22
C GLU A 168 10.17 -4.46 3.30
N MET A 169 10.04 -4.60 1.98
CA MET A 169 10.98 -4.00 1.03
C MET A 169 11.19 -2.50 1.29
N THR A 170 10.18 -1.79 1.79
CA THR A 170 10.25 -0.34 2.05
C THR A 170 9.75 0.08 3.42
N HIS A 171 8.77 -0.63 3.97
CA HIS A 171 8.11 -0.32 5.25
C HIS A 171 8.30 -1.50 6.21
N TYR A 172 9.50 -1.59 6.79
CA TYR A 172 9.83 -2.61 7.77
C TYR A 172 9.23 -2.23 9.13
N ASP A 173 7.96 -2.57 9.32
CA ASP A 173 7.14 -2.20 10.46
C ASP A 173 6.05 -3.25 10.71
N ASP A 174 5.95 -3.75 11.94
CA ASP A 174 5.06 -4.86 12.30
C ASP A 174 3.58 -4.54 12.02
N LEU A 175 3.15 -3.30 12.30
CA LEU A 175 1.78 -2.88 12.07
C LEU A 175 1.48 -2.79 10.57
N SER A 176 2.41 -2.24 9.79
CA SER A 176 2.30 -2.18 8.32
C SER A 176 2.16 -3.57 7.73
N SER A 177 3.01 -4.50 8.16
CA SER A 177 2.99 -5.89 7.71
C SER A 177 1.69 -6.60 8.12
N ASP A 178 1.19 -6.37 9.35
CA ASP A 178 -0.08 -6.95 9.80
C ASP A 178 -1.27 -6.44 8.98
N ILE A 179 -1.34 -5.16 8.73
CA ILE A 179 -2.38 -4.55 7.90
C ILE A 179 -2.33 -5.09 6.48
N CYS A 180 -1.15 -5.24 5.88
CA CYS A 180 -1.00 -5.83 4.56
C CYS A 180 -1.48 -7.28 4.52
N ARG A 181 -1.14 -8.11 5.52
CA ARG A 181 -1.64 -9.51 5.61
C ARG A 181 -3.17 -9.57 5.67
N ARG A 182 -3.80 -8.75 6.51
CA ARG A 182 -5.26 -8.70 6.63
C ARG A 182 -5.93 -8.19 5.35
N TYR A 183 -5.36 -7.17 4.74
CA TYR A 183 -5.87 -6.64 3.48
C TYR A 183 -5.87 -7.69 2.37
N VAL A 184 -4.75 -8.40 2.17
CA VAL A 184 -4.71 -9.45 1.14
C VAL A 184 -5.62 -10.64 1.46
N ALA A 185 -5.85 -10.94 2.75
CA ALA A 185 -6.85 -11.92 3.15
C ALA A 185 -8.28 -11.47 2.78
N ALA A 186 -8.64 -10.22 3.07
CA ALA A 186 -9.93 -9.66 2.71
C ALA A 186 -10.16 -9.68 1.19
N VAL A 187 -9.18 -9.23 0.41
CA VAL A 187 -9.26 -9.24 -1.07
C VAL A 187 -9.41 -10.66 -1.60
N SER A 188 -8.66 -11.63 -1.07
CA SER A 188 -8.80 -13.04 -1.46
C SER A 188 -10.23 -13.55 -1.22
N HIS A 189 -10.86 -13.25 -0.09
CA HIS A 189 -12.26 -13.59 0.16
C HIS A 189 -13.21 -12.96 -0.88
N PHE A 190 -13.00 -11.72 -1.27
CA PHE A 190 -13.81 -11.08 -2.32
C PHE A 190 -13.63 -11.76 -3.67
N VAL A 191 -12.42 -12.12 -4.06
CA VAL A 191 -12.12 -12.83 -5.32
C VAL A 191 -12.80 -14.19 -5.34
N HIS A 192 -12.84 -14.91 -4.22
CA HIS A 192 -13.53 -16.18 -4.10
C HIS A 192 -15.06 -16.06 -3.92
N GLY A 193 -15.58 -14.85 -3.77
CA GLY A 193 -17.01 -14.59 -3.61
C GLY A 193 -17.55 -14.70 -2.19
N GLU A 194 -16.66 -14.72 -1.23
CA GLU A 194 -16.94 -14.78 0.19
C GLU A 194 -17.05 -13.36 0.79
N GLN A 195 -17.94 -12.55 0.21
CA GLN A 195 -18.04 -11.11 0.51
C GLN A 195 -18.16 -10.81 2.00
N ASN A 196 -19.00 -11.56 2.74
CA ASN A 196 -19.18 -11.31 4.17
C ASN A 196 -17.90 -11.55 4.98
N ALA A 197 -17.03 -12.46 4.57
CA ALA A 197 -15.76 -12.69 5.23
C ALA A 197 -14.79 -11.51 4.98
N GLY A 198 -14.67 -11.08 3.73
CA GLY A 198 -13.86 -9.92 3.37
C GLY A 198 -14.32 -8.65 4.08
N VAL A 199 -15.62 -8.36 4.11
CA VAL A 199 -16.17 -7.18 4.80
C VAL A 199 -15.85 -7.21 6.29
N ARG A 200 -16.03 -8.35 6.99
CA ARG A 200 -15.68 -8.44 8.41
C ARG A 200 -14.22 -8.11 8.72
N ILE A 201 -13.30 -8.51 7.85
CA ILE A 201 -11.87 -8.18 8.02
C ILE A 201 -11.66 -6.68 7.85
N LEU A 202 -12.22 -6.06 6.81
CA LEU A 202 -12.09 -4.62 6.57
C LEU A 202 -12.73 -3.79 7.68
N ASP A 203 -13.91 -4.19 8.19
CA ASP A 203 -14.57 -3.51 9.32
C ASP A 203 -13.74 -3.59 10.59
N ALA A 204 -13.11 -4.74 10.87
CA ALA A 204 -12.20 -4.88 12.00
C ALA A 204 -10.98 -3.96 11.86
N MET A 205 -10.37 -3.91 10.67
CA MET A 205 -9.25 -3.00 10.38
C MET A 205 -9.68 -1.53 10.53
N ALA A 206 -10.83 -1.16 10.00
CA ALA A 206 -11.36 0.21 10.10
C ALA A 206 -11.60 0.61 11.56
N THR A 207 -12.16 -0.29 12.37
CA THR A 207 -12.38 -0.08 13.80
C THR A 207 -11.06 0.13 14.55
N GLU A 208 -10.06 -0.71 14.30
CA GLU A 208 -8.73 -0.61 14.92
C GLU A 208 -7.99 0.67 14.52
N CYS A 209 -8.22 1.16 13.31
CA CYS A 209 -7.66 2.42 12.80
C CYS A 209 -8.48 3.66 13.20
N GLY A 210 -9.62 3.50 13.87
CA GLY A 210 -10.49 4.61 14.29
C GLY A 210 -11.34 5.21 13.18
N PHE A 211 -11.53 4.52 12.05
CA PHE A 211 -12.40 4.97 10.95
C PHE A 211 -13.90 4.83 11.23
N ASP A 212 -14.27 4.04 12.24
CA ASP A 212 -15.66 3.86 12.67
C ASP A 212 -16.20 4.98 13.57
N GLY A 213 -15.41 6.04 13.74
CA GLY A 213 -15.74 7.17 14.62
C GLY A 213 -15.54 6.90 16.10
N LYS A 214 -15.08 5.70 16.49
CA LYS A 214 -14.69 5.38 17.85
C LYS A 214 -13.21 5.67 18.07
N PRO A 215 -12.79 6.07 19.28
CA PRO A 215 -11.36 6.21 19.57
C PRO A 215 -10.67 4.86 19.42
N ALA A 216 -9.52 4.83 18.76
CA ALA A 216 -8.71 3.62 18.63
C ALA A 216 -8.48 3.01 20.01
N PRO A 217 -8.60 1.67 20.17
CA PRO A 217 -8.33 1.02 21.44
C PRO A 217 -6.90 1.35 21.89
N HIS A 218 -6.75 1.88 23.10
CA HIS A 218 -5.45 2.13 23.69
C HIS A 218 -4.67 0.81 23.75
N ARG A 219 -3.64 0.64 22.96
CA ARG A 219 -2.63 -0.38 23.24
C ARG A 219 -1.93 0.05 24.53
N MET A 220 -2.21 -0.66 25.63
CA MET A 220 -1.46 -0.52 26.88
C MET A 220 -0.04 -1.04 26.64
N GLY A 221 0.86 -0.11 26.34
CA GLY A 221 2.29 -0.28 26.32
C GLY A 221 2.88 0.96 26.97
N GLU A 222 3.52 0.78 28.10
CA GLU A 222 4.11 1.81 28.95
C GLU A 222 5.05 2.71 28.15
N GLY A 223 4.77 4.02 28.15
CA GLY A 223 5.64 5.05 27.59
C GLY A 223 4.85 6.30 27.24
N GLN A 224 4.94 7.30 28.14
CA GLN A 224 4.44 8.64 27.91
C GLN A 224 4.97 9.20 26.59
N HIS A 225 4.13 9.29 25.57
CA HIS A 225 4.19 10.35 24.57
C HIS A 225 2.92 10.31 23.69
N GLY A 226 2.44 11.49 23.35
CA GLY A 226 1.15 11.85 22.79
C GLY A 226 0.54 10.94 21.72
N MET A 227 -0.78 11.00 21.69
CA MET A 227 -1.73 10.34 20.80
C MET A 227 -1.12 10.02 19.42
N ARG A 228 -0.64 8.78 19.23
CA ARG A 228 -0.23 8.30 17.91
C ARG A 228 -1.46 7.81 17.19
N ILE A 229 -2.00 8.64 16.32
CA ILE A 229 -2.85 8.15 15.23
C ILE A 229 -1.89 7.37 14.31
N PRO A 230 -2.12 6.07 14.05
CA PRO A 230 -1.34 5.36 13.04
C PRO A 230 -1.45 6.14 11.74
N ARG A 231 -0.33 6.55 11.16
CA ARG A 231 -0.31 7.35 9.92
C ARG A 231 -0.76 6.59 8.67
N PHE A 232 -1.18 5.33 8.81
CA PHE A 232 -1.94 4.62 7.78
C PHE A 232 -3.28 5.28 7.47
N CYS A 233 -3.83 5.98 8.44
CA CYS A 233 -5.01 6.81 8.28
C CYS A 233 -4.57 8.24 7.97
N GLY A 234 -3.64 8.41 7.04
CA GLY A 234 -3.18 9.70 6.54
C GLY A 234 -4.36 10.47 5.99
N GLY A 235 -4.85 11.36 6.80
CA GLY A 235 -5.60 12.52 6.50
C GLY A 235 -6.76 12.39 5.54
N GLY A 236 -7.89 12.05 5.98
CA GLY A 236 -9.10 12.28 5.22
C GLY A 236 -10.20 11.33 5.68
N ARG A 237 -10.91 11.73 6.70
CA ARG A 237 -12.26 11.20 6.85
C ARG A 237 -13.02 11.58 5.59
N ILE A 238 -13.29 10.57 4.77
CA ILE A 238 -14.21 10.72 3.66
C ILE A 238 -15.60 11.01 4.22
#